data_2813d40db6b8f73d448651cec25b6a6d
#
_entry.id   2813d40db6b8f73d448651cec25b6a6d
#
_cell.length_a   1.000
_cell.length_b   1.000
_cell.length_c   1.000
_cell.angle_alpha   90.00
_cell.angle_beta   90.00
_cell.angle_gamma   90.00
#
_symmetry.space_group_name_H-M   'P 1'
#
loop_
_entity.id
_entity.type
_entity.pdbx_description
1 polymer ?
#
loop_
_entity_poly.entity_id
_entity_poly.type
_entity_poly.pdbx_seq_one_letter_code
_entity_poly.pdbx_strand_id
1 'polypeptide(L)'
;MVLDGSGAVFLLRSDNDEVGVHWTMPGGGLEAGETPREGARRELREETGWTDLEPGPLLCTWEHDFTWHGTPVRQHEHIYLAIGPHRGPVGDVSAVHATDRILDWRWWTAADLADENADALWPPRLPELLEPVRTGWAVDGRAPAPVDLGYVPNKP
;
A
#
# COMPACT_ATOMS: atom_id res chain seq x y z
N MET A 1 -0.95 -4.20 -0.83
CA MET A 1 -2.27 -3.96 -0.15
C MET A 1 -2.63 -5.18 0.68
N VAL A 2 -2.92 -5.00 1.97
CA VAL A 2 -3.37 -6.11 2.84
C VAL A 2 -4.79 -5.83 3.31
N LEU A 3 -5.69 -6.79 3.12
CA LEU A 3 -7.05 -6.75 3.65
C LEU A 3 -7.24 -7.82 4.73
N ASP A 4 -8.06 -7.52 5.72
CA ASP A 4 -8.56 -8.53 6.66
C ASP A 4 -9.86 -9.19 6.16
N GLY A 5 -10.36 -10.15 6.94
CA GLY A 5 -11.59 -10.87 6.62
C GLY A 5 -12.87 -10.00 6.60
N SER A 6 -12.82 -8.77 7.13
CA SER A 6 -13.93 -7.80 7.09
C SER A 6 -13.83 -6.85 5.89
N GLY A 7 -12.72 -6.88 5.16
CA GLY A 7 -12.40 -5.95 4.07
C GLY A 7 -11.79 -4.63 4.53
N ALA A 8 -11.34 -4.54 5.80
CA ALA A 8 -10.53 -3.41 6.24
C ALA A 8 -9.12 -3.50 5.63
N VAL A 9 -8.55 -2.37 5.23
CA VAL A 9 -7.20 -2.26 4.66
C VAL A 9 -6.20 -1.83 5.72
N PHE A 10 -5.03 -2.48 5.72
CA PHE A 10 -3.90 -2.08 6.56
C PHE A 10 -3.12 -0.96 5.89
N LEU A 11 -2.94 0.15 6.60
CA LEU A 11 -2.15 1.29 6.13
C LEU A 11 -1.12 1.70 7.18
N LEU A 12 -0.01 2.21 6.69
CA LEU A 12 1.07 2.86 7.43
C LEU A 12 0.92 4.38 7.28
N ARG A 13 1.13 5.10 8.37
CA ARG A 13 1.18 6.56 8.37
C ARG A 13 2.62 6.99 8.19
N SER A 14 2.94 7.56 7.06
CA SER A 14 4.30 7.95 6.70
C SER A 14 4.40 9.46 6.51
N ASP A 15 5.60 10.00 6.70
CA ASP A 15 5.92 11.40 6.45
C ASP A 15 6.95 11.48 5.32
N ASN A 16 6.59 12.15 4.24
CA ASN A 16 7.40 12.27 3.03
C ASN A 16 7.54 13.76 2.67
N ASP A 17 8.71 14.16 2.20
CA ASP A 17 9.04 15.57 1.97
C ASP A 17 8.20 16.23 0.86
N GLU A 18 7.60 15.46 -0.05
CA GLU A 18 6.80 15.99 -1.15
C GLU A 18 5.32 16.11 -0.83
N VAL A 19 4.76 15.08 -0.19
CA VAL A 19 3.31 14.99 0.10
C VAL A 19 2.99 15.26 1.58
N GLY A 20 4.03 15.27 2.44
CA GLY A 20 3.84 15.42 3.88
C GLY A 20 3.34 14.11 4.53
N VAL A 21 2.60 14.26 5.62
CA VAL A 21 2.02 13.12 6.34
C VAL A 21 0.85 12.56 5.55
N HIS A 22 0.89 11.25 5.30
CA HIS A 22 -0.14 10.53 4.53
C HIS A 22 -0.24 9.07 4.98
N TRP A 23 -1.31 8.40 4.59
CA TRP A 23 -1.49 6.98 4.79
C TRP A 23 -1.26 6.20 3.50
N THR A 24 -0.44 5.17 3.55
CA THR A 24 -0.07 4.35 2.40
C THR A 24 -0.06 2.87 2.76
N MET A 25 -0.06 2.03 1.75
CA MET A 25 0.13 0.59 1.92
C MET A 25 1.60 0.28 2.23
N PRO A 26 1.90 -0.83 2.92
CA PRO A 26 3.27 -1.33 2.98
C PRO A 26 3.87 -1.51 1.60
N GLY A 27 5.09 -1.02 1.42
CA GLY A 27 5.80 -1.10 0.14
C GLY A 27 6.92 -0.09 0.00
N GLY A 28 7.79 -0.30 -0.98
CA GLY A 28 8.95 0.54 -1.26
C GLY A 28 9.57 0.25 -2.62
N GLY A 29 10.79 0.72 -2.81
CA GLY A 29 11.53 0.54 -4.06
C GLY A 29 12.04 -0.88 -4.27
N LEU A 30 12.28 -1.25 -5.52
CA LEU A 30 12.88 -2.54 -5.87
C LEU A 30 14.39 -2.53 -5.61
N GLU A 31 14.90 -3.64 -5.08
CA GLU A 31 16.33 -3.92 -5.08
C GLU A 31 16.80 -4.47 -6.44
N ALA A 32 18.11 -4.41 -6.67
CA ALA A 32 18.68 -4.86 -7.94
C ALA A 32 18.39 -6.35 -8.19
N GLY A 33 17.67 -6.65 -9.26
CA GLY A 33 17.32 -8.01 -9.67
C GLY A 33 15.99 -8.52 -9.09
N GLU A 34 15.33 -7.75 -8.24
CA GLU A 34 13.98 -8.11 -7.74
C GLU A 34 12.90 -7.95 -8.82
N THR A 35 11.97 -8.87 -8.84
CA THR A 35 10.68 -8.67 -9.48
C THR A 35 9.77 -7.82 -8.58
N PRO A 36 8.76 -7.10 -9.12
CA PRO A 36 7.84 -6.32 -8.31
C PRO A 36 7.13 -7.11 -7.19
N ARG A 37 6.85 -8.39 -7.43
CA ARG A 37 6.25 -9.27 -6.42
C ARG A 37 7.23 -9.62 -5.28
N GLU A 38 8.50 -9.83 -5.60
CA GLU A 38 9.54 -10.10 -4.60
C GLU A 38 9.79 -8.87 -3.73
N GLY A 39 9.88 -7.67 -4.34
CA GLY A 39 9.95 -6.42 -3.61
C GLY A 39 8.75 -6.22 -2.69
N ALA A 40 7.53 -6.41 -3.18
CA ALA A 40 6.33 -6.31 -2.35
C ALA A 40 6.34 -7.29 -1.16
N ARG A 41 6.89 -8.50 -1.33
CA ARG A 41 7.06 -9.47 -0.23
C ARG A 41 8.09 -9.00 0.78
N ARG A 42 9.25 -8.52 0.33
CA ARG A 42 10.33 -8.03 1.19
C ARG A 42 9.82 -6.85 2.04
N GLU A 43 9.28 -5.83 1.41
CA GLU A 43 8.76 -4.63 2.07
C GLU A 43 7.67 -4.98 3.10
N LEU A 44 6.71 -5.83 2.72
CA LEU A 44 5.68 -6.27 3.65
C LEU A 44 6.27 -6.90 4.92
N ARG A 45 7.34 -7.72 4.78
CA ARG A 45 8.01 -8.36 5.91
C ARG A 45 8.81 -7.38 6.74
N GLU A 46 9.52 -6.46 6.10
CA GLU A 46 10.38 -5.48 6.76
C GLU A 46 9.56 -4.49 7.57
N GLU A 47 8.49 -3.95 7.00
CA GLU A 47 7.67 -2.92 7.64
C GLU A 47 6.65 -3.47 8.66
N THR A 48 6.23 -4.73 8.53
CA THR A 48 5.22 -5.32 9.42
C THR A 48 5.69 -6.49 10.26
N GLY A 49 6.82 -7.12 9.92
CA GLY A 49 7.29 -8.35 10.52
C GLY A 49 6.46 -9.60 10.15
N TRP A 50 5.48 -9.46 9.25
CA TRP A 50 4.60 -10.58 8.86
C TRP A 50 5.29 -11.49 7.85
N THR A 51 5.66 -12.69 8.29
CA THR A 51 6.36 -13.68 7.46
C THR A 51 5.44 -14.75 6.87
N ASP A 52 4.17 -14.75 7.26
CA ASP A 52 3.13 -15.71 6.88
C ASP A 52 2.18 -15.19 5.81
N LEU A 53 2.38 -13.96 5.33
CA LEU A 53 1.62 -13.37 4.24
C LEU A 53 2.45 -13.30 2.96
N GLU A 54 1.80 -13.65 1.86
CA GLU A 54 2.40 -13.60 0.53
C GLU A 54 1.60 -12.67 -0.39
N PRO A 55 2.27 -11.84 -1.22
CA PRO A 55 1.59 -11.08 -2.25
C PRO A 55 0.86 -12.03 -3.21
N GLY A 56 -0.44 -11.84 -3.32
CA GLY A 56 -1.33 -12.60 -4.20
C GLY A 56 -1.45 -11.98 -5.60
N PRO A 57 -2.65 -11.82 -6.15
CA PRO A 57 -2.84 -11.26 -7.48
C PRO A 57 -2.45 -9.78 -7.57
N LEU A 58 -1.97 -9.36 -8.74
CA LEU A 58 -1.81 -7.95 -9.07
C LEU A 58 -3.20 -7.30 -9.15
N LEU A 59 -3.37 -6.16 -8.48
CA LEU A 59 -4.62 -5.38 -8.50
C LEU A 59 -4.56 -4.23 -9.48
N CYS A 60 -3.48 -3.48 -9.45
CA CYS A 60 -3.30 -2.37 -10.38
C CYS A 60 -1.83 -2.02 -10.57
N THR A 61 -1.61 -1.27 -11.65
CA THR A 61 -0.38 -0.53 -11.92
C THR A 61 -0.71 0.94 -12.09
N TRP A 62 0.24 1.82 -11.77
CA TRP A 62 0.13 3.24 -12.01
C TRP A 62 1.49 3.90 -12.05
N GLU A 63 1.55 5.12 -12.56
CA GLU A 63 2.77 5.91 -12.63
C GLU A 63 2.59 7.25 -11.95
N HIS A 64 3.64 7.73 -11.30
CA HIS A 64 3.71 9.09 -10.78
C HIS A 64 5.14 9.61 -10.82
N ASP A 65 5.29 10.92 -10.79
CA ASP A 65 6.58 11.56 -10.68
C ASP A 65 6.86 11.91 -9.21
N PHE A 66 8.10 11.70 -8.76
CA PHE A 66 8.56 12.16 -7.45
C PHE A 66 10.05 12.50 -7.50
N THR A 67 10.57 13.06 -6.41
CA THR A 67 11.97 13.43 -6.30
C THR A 67 12.72 12.45 -5.40
N TRP A 68 13.64 11.70 -5.99
CA TRP A 68 14.51 10.78 -5.28
C TRP A 68 15.88 11.41 -5.07
N HIS A 69 16.25 11.72 -3.81
CA HIS A 69 17.51 12.39 -3.46
C HIS A 69 17.82 13.62 -4.35
N GLY A 70 16.82 14.46 -4.60
CA GLY A 70 16.96 15.65 -5.43
C GLY A 70 16.88 15.41 -6.94
N THR A 71 16.69 14.17 -7.39
CA THR A 71 16.57 13.81 -8.81
C THR A 71 15.12 13.49 -9.14
N PRO A 72 14.49 14.18 -10.10
CA PRO A 72 13.15 13.82 -10.58
C PRO A 72 13.17 12.42 -11.21
N VAL A 73 12.25 11.57 -10.78
CA VAL A 73 12.07 10.21 -11.28
C VAL A 73 10.60 9.94 -11.54
N ARG A 74 10.33 9.05 -12.49
CA ARG A 74 9.00 8.47 -12.69
C ARG A 74 8.99 7.07 -12.13
N GLN A 75 8.11 6.83 -11.17
CA GLN A 75 7.95 5.54 -10.53
C GLN A 75 6.77 4.79 -11.15
N HIS A 76 7.00 3.49 -11.41
CA HIS A 76 5.97 2.52 -11.77
C HIS A 76 5.59 1.71 -10.55
N GLU A 77 4.36 1.84 -10.11
CA GLU A 77 3.82 1.11 -8.96
C GLU A 77 3.13 -0.18 -9.38
N HIS A 78 3.31 -1.23 -8.57
CA HIS A 78 2.63 -2.50 -8.73
C HIS A 78 1.98 -2.87 -7.40
N ILE A 79 0.66 -2.84 -7.32
CA ILE A 79 -0.10 -3.14 -6.11
C ILE A 79 -0.62 -4.57 -6.15
N TYR A 80 -0.11 -5.41 -5.24
CA TYR A 80 -0.55 -6.78 -5.04
C TYR A 80 -1.50 -6.89 -3.85
N LEU A 81 -2.48 -7.80 -3.95
CA LEU A 81 -3.40 -8.11 -2.86
C LEU A 81 -2.83 -9.22 -1.98
N ALA A 82 -2.91 -9.05 -0.66
CA ALA A 82 -2.77 -10.11 0.32
C ALA A 82 -3.98 -10.08 1.26
N ILE A 83 -4.41 -11.25 1.73
CA ILE A 83 -5.46 -11.38 2.74
C ILE A 83 -4.82 -11.95 4.00
N GLY A 84 -5.06 -11.31 5.13
CA GLY A 84 -4.46 -11.72 6.40
C GLY A 84 -5.34 -11.45 7.60
N PRO A 85 -4.92 -11.90 8.80
CA PRO A 85 -5.64 -11.63 10.04
C PRO A 85 -5.51 -10.14 10.43
N HIS A 86 -6.56 -9.62 11.06
CA HIS A 86 -6.53 -8.28 11.66
C HIS A 86 -5.56 -8.25 12.84
N ARG A 87 -4.38 -7.67 12.65
CA ARG A 87 -3.32 -7.59 13.66
C ARG A 87 -2.41 -6.39 13.41
N GLY A 88 -1.62 -6.03 14.42
CA GLY A 88 -0.54 -5.07 14.27
C GLY A 88 0.75 -5.71 13.74
N PRO A 89 1.76 -4.89 13.44
CA PRO A 89 3.12 -5.35 13.18
C PRO A 89 3.66 -6.21 14.31
N VAL A 90 4.54 -7.16 13.98
CA VAL A 90 5.12 -8.10 14.94
C VAL A 90 6.65 -8.03 14.91
N GLY A 91 7.29 -8.41 16.02
CA GLY A 91 8.74 -8.30 16.15
C GLY A 91 9.21 -6.86 16.33
N ASP A 92 10.51 -6.63 16.15
CA ASP A 92 11.11 -5.30 16.24
C ASP A 92 11.25 -4.69 14.83
N VAL A 93 10.28 -3.88 14.46
CA VAL A 93 10.26 -3.12 13.19
C VAL A 93 10.69 -1.67 13.37
N SER A 94 11.11 -1.28 14.57
CA SER A 94 11.39 0.12 14.92
C SER A 94 12.50 0.76 14.07
N ALA A 95 13.53 0.02 13.72
CA ALA A 95 14.63 0.52 12.89
C ALA A 95 14.18 0.81 11.45
N VAL A 96 13.37 -0.06 10.87
CA VAL A 96 12.79 0.13 9.52
C VAL A 96 11.83 1.31 9.56
N HIS A 97 10.92 1.36 10.53
CA HIS A 97 9.99 2.47 10.68
C HIS A 97 10.70 3.84 10.83
N ALA A 98 11.81 3.89 11.57
CA ALA A 98 12.60 5.11 11.70
C ALA A 98 13.26 5.52 10.37
N THR A 99 13.78 4.56 9.61
CA THR A 99 14.43 4.81 8.32
C THR A 99 13.42 5.30 7.27
N ASP A 100 12.26 4.66 7.22
CA ASP A 100 11.23 4.92 6.21
C ASP A 100 10.21 5.99 6.67
N ARG A 101 10.49 6.60 7.83
CA ARG A 101 9.65 7.66 8.43
C ARG A 101 8.20 7.23 8.63
N ILE A 102 8.01 5.96 9.02
CA ILE A 102 6.71 5.40 9.39
C ILE A 102 6.40 5.83 10.82
N LEU A 103 5.33 6.58 10.99
CA LEU A 103 4.94 7.21 12.24
C LEU A 103 3.94 6.38 13.04
N ASP A 104 3.07 5.64 12.33
CA ASP A 104 1.96 4.89 12.92
C ASP A 104 1.43 3.85 11.91
N TRP A 105 0.48 3.02 12.35
CA TRP A 105 -0.23 2.06 11.50
C TRP A 105 -1.68 1.93 11.95
N ARG A 106 -2.57 1.58 11.03
CA ARG A 106 -3.99 1.39 11.32
C ARG A 106 -4.67 0.52 10.27
N TRP A 107 -5.69 -0.22 10.70
CA TRP A 107 -6.68 -0.82 9.81
C TRP A 107 -7.79 0.18 9.53
N TRP A 108 -8.12 0.35 8.25
CA TRP A 108 -9.10 1.30 7.76
C TRP A 108 -10.30 0.59 7.17
N THR A 109 -11.50 0.86 7.70
CA THR A 109 -12.76 0.42 7.13
C THR A 109 -13.15 1.29 5.93
N ALA A 110 -14.21 0.90 5.20
CA ALA A 110 -14.76 1.74 4.13
C ALA A 110 -15.25 3.11 4.67
N ALA A 111 -15.80 3.13 5.88
CA ALA A 111 -16.26 4.38 6.50
C ALA A 111 -15.09 5.30 6.87
N ASP A 112 -13.98 4.75 7.38
CA ASP A 112 -12.78 5.54 7.68
C ASP A 112 -12.20 6.18 6.42
N LEU A 113 -12.17 5.44 5.30
CA LEU A 113 -11.65 5.94 4.01
C LEU A 113 -12.54 7.00 3.35
N ALA A 114 -13.80 7.08 3.75
CA ALA A 114 -14.74 8.08 3.27
C ALA A 114 -14.73 9.36 4.12
N ASP A 115 -13.96 9.41 5.21
CA ASP A 115 -13.88 10.61 6.06
C ASP A 115 -12.98 11.66 5.39
N GLU A 116 -13.61 12.75 4.95
CA GLU A 116 -12.94 13.89 4.30
C GLU A 116 -11.94 14.64 5.21
N ASN A 117 -11.97 14.38 6.52
CA ASN A 117 -11.03 14.97 7.49
C ASN A 117 -9.83 14.09 7.78
N ALA A 118 -9.74 12.90 7.17
CA ALA A 118 -8.57 12.03 7.32
C ALA A 118 -7.34 12.66 6.65
N ASP A 119 -6.14 12.31 7.14
CA ASP A 119 -4.89 12.61 6.44
C ASP A 119 -4.95 12.05 5.00
N ALA A 120 -4.17 12.61 4.09
CA ALA A 120 -4.12 12.19 2.70
C ALA A 120 -3.87 10.68 2.56
N LEU A 121 -4.55 10.06 1.59
CA LEU A 121 -4.35 8.66 1.22
C LEU A 121 -3.42 8.56 0.01
N TRP A 122 -2.58 7.53 -0.02
CA TRP A 122 -1.73 7.24 -1.15
C TRP A 122 -1.86 5.76 -1.60
N PRO A 123 -2.20 5.47 -2.86
CA PRO A 123 -2.56 6.44 -3.91
C PRO A 123 -3.88 7.18 -3.60
N PRO A 124 -4.08 8.38 -4.14
CA PRO A 124 -5.33 9.15 -3.91
C PRO A 124 -6.61 8.40 -4.30
N ARG A 125 -6.51 7.45 -5.23
CA ARG A 125 -7.63 6.61 -5.69
C ARG A 125 -7.78 5.29 -4.92
N LEU A 126 -7.14 5.15 -3.77
CA LEU A 126 -7.21 3.93 -2.96
C LEU A 126 -8.66 3.47 -2.65
N PRO A 127 -9.62 4.32 -2.30
CA PRO A 127 -11.00 3.89 -2.08
C PRO A 127 -11.64 3.24 -3.31
N GLU A 128 -11.37 3.78 -4.51
CA GLU A 128 -11.90 3.24 -5.78
C GLU A 128 -11.30 1.87 -6.11
N LEU A 129 -10.03 1.65 -5.79
CA LEU A 129 -9.35 0.37 -6.00
C LEU A 129 -9.87 -0.72 -5.05
N LEU A 130 -10.29 -0.32 -3.84
CA LEU A 130 -10.75 -1.25 -2.82
C LEU A 130 -12.16 -1.77 -3.09
N GLU A 131 -13.04 -0.99 -3.67
CA GLU A 131 -14.45 -1.35 -3.85
C GLU A 131 -14.64 -2.63 -4.68
N PRO A 132 -14.02 -2.81 -5.86
CA PRO A 132 -14.11 -4.05 -6.61
C PRO A 132 -13.52 -5.26 -5.88
N VAL A 133 -12.47 -5.04 -5.07
CA VAL A 133 -11.84 -6.11 -4.29
C VAL A 133 -12.77 -6.57 -3.18
N ARG A 134 -13.37 -5.65 -2.44
CA ARG A 134 -14.31 -5.95 -1.35
C ARG A 134 -15.55 -6.68 -1.86
N THR A 135 -16.12 -6.23 -2.97
CA THR A 135 -17.32 -6.83 -3.55
C THR A 135 -17.04 -8.14 -4.25
N GLY A 136 -16.01 -8.21 -5.10
CA GLY A 136 -15.66 -9.40 -5.86
C GLY A 136 -15.11 -10.54 -4.99
N TRP A 137 -14.22 -10.23 -4.05
CA TRP A 137 -13.66 -11.23 -3.15
C TRP A 137 -14.70 -11.84 -2.21
N ALA A 138 -15.64 -11.03 -1.73
CA ALA A 138 -16.72 -11.48 -0.86
C ALA A 138 -17.69 -12.43 -1.57
N VAL A 139 -17.85 -12.31 -2.89
CA VAL A 139 -18.81 -13.12 -3.68
C VAL A 139 -18.17 -14.37 -4.26
N ASP A 140 -17.01 -14.24 -4.90
CA ASP A 140 -16.43 -15.30 -5.74
C ASP A 140 -15.07 -15.82 -5.24
N GLY A 141 -14.46 -15.18 -4.23
CA GLY A 141 -13.09 -15.46 -3.80
C GLY A 141 -12.04 -15.18 -4.90
N ARG A 142 -12.40 -14.40 -5.92
CA ARG A 142 -11.53 -14.04 -7.04
C ARG A 142 -11.15 -12.57 -6.97
N ALA A 143 -9.87 -12.30 -7.21
CA ALA A 143 -9.45 -10.93 -7.43
C ALA A 143 -10.02 -10.40 -8.75
N PRO A 144 -10.37 -9.10 -8.82
CA PRO A 144 -10.70 -8.46 -10.09
C PRO A 144 -9.52 -8.54 -11.06
N ALA A 145 -9.78 -8.37 -12.35
CA ALA A 145 -8.71 -8.21 -13.33
C ALA A 145 -7.87 -6.97 -12.96
N PRO A 146 -6.53 -7.02 -13.10
CA PRO A 146 -5.69 -5.88 -12.80
C PRO A 146 -6.03 -4.67 -13.69
N VAL A 147 -6.00 -3.48 -13.08
CA VAL A 147 -6.33 -2.22 -13.73
C VAL A 147 -5.05 -1.41 -13.89
N ASP A 148 -4.84 -0.85 -15.08
CA ASP A 148 -3.81 0.18 -15.29
C ASP A 148 -4.45 1.56 -15.10
N LEU A 149 -3.99 2.30 -14.09
CA LEU A 149 -4.48 3.65 -13.78
C LEU A 149 -3.73 4.72 -14.60
N GLY A 150 -2.70 4.31 -15.34
CA GLY A 150 -1.85 5.22 -16.09
C GLY A 150 -1.10 6.20 -15.19
N TYR A 151 -0.82 7.38 -15.71
CA TYR A 151 -0.15 8.43 -14.96
C TYR A 151 -1.13 9.19 -14.04
N VAL A 152 -0.80 9.22 -12.76
CA VAL A 152 -1.54 9.95 -11.72
C VAL A 152 -0.62 11.05 -11.15
N PRO A 153 -0.93 12.33 -11.32
CA PRO A 153 -0.11 13.41 -10.79
C PRO A 153 -0.14 13.44 -9.26
N ASN A 154 1.01 13.80 -8.65
CA ASN A 154 1.16 13.89 -7.19
C ASN A 154 0.34 15.02 -6.55
N LYS A 155 -0.12 15.98 -7.35
CA LYS A 155 -0.98 17.08 -6.90
C LYS A 155 -2.18 17.19 -7.82
N PRO A 156 -3.37 17.45 -7.25
CA PRO A 156 -4.53 17.80 -8.04
C PRO A 156 -4.33 19.10 -8.82
#